data_78648d19b03b85553ac995f3fc656438
#
_entry.id   78648d19b03b85553ac995f3fc656438
#
_cell.length_a   1.000
_cell.length_b   1.000
_cell.length_c   1.000
_cell.angle_alpha   90.00
_cell.angle_beta   90.00
_cell.angle_gamma   90.00
#
_symmetry.space_group_name_H-M   'P 1'
#
loop_
_entity.id
_entity.type
_entity.pdbx_description
1 polymer ?
#
loop_
_entity_poly.entity_id
_entity_poly.type
_entity_poly.pdbx_seq_one_letter_code
_entity_poly.pdbx_strand_id
1 'polypeptide(L)'
;MHFKLLVVFVDDRKTEALMKAARDSGATGCTVINHARGEGAKKQTSFFGMALAAPLDVLLMIVEQHLSRRILEHLRDVGEFDTKPGTGVAFQLDVEDAVGVVRQAEKLAVAVEKEI
;
A
#
# COMPACT_ATOMS: atom_id res chain seq x y z
N MET A 1 3.49 15.20 13.78
CA MET A 1 3.64 13.85 13.21
C MET A 1 3.58 13.95 11.69
N HIS A 2 4.47 13.25 11.04
CA HIS A 2 4.59 13.30 9.58
C HIS A 2 4.05 12.00 8.97
N PHE A 3 3.27 12.14 7.89
CA PHE A 3 2.62 11.01 7.26
C PHE A 3 3.14 10.73 5.86
N LYS A 4 3.03 9.48 5.46
CA LYS A 4 3.25 9.03 4.09
C LYS A 4 1.96 8.41 3.57
N LEU A 5 1.72 8.57 2.28
CA LEU A 5 0.65 7.85 1.59
C LEU A 5 1.26 6.64 0.89
N LEU A 6 0.82 5.46 1.24
CA LEU A 6 1.20 4.26 0.51
C LEU A 6 0.14 3.98 -0.54
N VAL A 7 0.60 3.75 -1.76
CA VAL A 7 -0.25 3.40 -2.89
C VAL A 7 0.19 2.04 -3.39
N VAL A 8 -0.76 1.11 -3.49
CA VAL A 8 -0.47 -0.26 -3.91
C VAL A 8 -1.41 -0.64 -5.04
N PHE A 9 -0.85 -1.07 -6.15
CA PHE A 9 -1.59 -1.69 -7.24
C PHE A 9 -1.33 -3.19 -7.16
N VAL A 10 -2.36 -4.00 -7.07
CA VAL A 10 -2.19 -5.42 -6.82
C VAL A 10 -3.28 -6.23 -7.49
N ASP A 11 -2.94 -7.46 -7.89
CA ASP A 11 -3.91 -8.44 -8.33
C ASP A 11 -4.94 -8.66 -7.21
N ASP A 12 -6.23 -8.65 -7.55
CA ASP A 12 -7.30 -8.71 -6.55
C ASP A 12 -7.27 -9.98 -5.70
N ARG A 13 -6.62 -11.03 -6.16
CA ARG A 13 -6.46 -12.28 -5.39
C ARG A 13 -5.55 -12.11 -4.18
N LYS A 14 -4.72 -11.07 -4.16
CA LYS A 14 -3.77 -10.80 -3.07
C LYS A 14 -4.22 -9.67 -2.14
N THR A 15 -5.30 -9.00 -2.45
CA THR A 15 -5.75 -7.82 -1.72
C THR A 15 -5.91 -8.07 -0.22
N GLU A 16 -6.63 -9.13 0.14
CA GLU A 16 -6.89 -9.42 1.55
C GLU A 16 -5.60 -9.73 2.32
N ALA A 17 -4.70 -10.47 1.72
CA ALA A 17 -3.40 -10.79 2.33
C ALA A 17 -2.58 -9.54 2.57
N LEU A 18 -2.59 -8.60 1.60
CA LEU A 18 -1.85 -7.34 1.76
C LEU A 18 -2.48 -6.43 2.79
N MET A 19 -3.80 -6.36 2.86
CA MET A 19 -4.49 -5.59 3.90
C MET A 19 -4.13 -6.09 5.28
N LYS A 20 -4.11 -7.42 5.46
CA LYS A 20 -3.70 -8.02 6.72
C LYS A 20 -2.24 -7.70 7.04
N ALA A 21 -1.35 -7.83 6.06
CA ALA A 21 0.07 -7.53 6.22
C ALA A 21 0.28 -6.08 6.63
N ALA A 22 -0.45 -5.15 6.03
CA ALA A 22 -0.38 -3.73 6.37
C ALA A 22 -0.79 -3.50 7.84
N ARG A 23 -1.91 -4.08 8.26
CA ARG A 23 -2.38 -3.96 9.65
C ARG A 23 -1.37 -4.52 10.63
N ASP A 24 -0.84 -5.70 10.32
CA ASP A 24 0.13 -6.37 11.19
C ASP A 24 1.43 -5.58 11.33
N SER A 25 1.75 -4.76 10.34
CA SER A 25 2.95 -3.93 10.33
C SER A 25 2.74 -2.52 10.87
N GLY A 26 1.51 -2.16 11.23
CA GLY A 26 1.22 -0.88 11.90
C GLY A 26 0.32 0.08 11.14
N ALA A 27 -0.23 -0.29 10.01
CA ALA A 27 -1.21 0.56 9.32
C ALA A 27 -2.52 0.55 10.12
N THR A 28 -3.09 1.74 10.33
CA THR A 28 -4.32 1.88 11.11
C THR A 28 -5.58 1.76 10.27
N GLY A 29 -5.45 1.83 8.95
CA GLY A 29 -6.59 1.70 8.06
C GLY A 29 -6.12 1.59 6.62
N CYS A 30 -7.02 1.12 5.76
CA CYS A 30 -6.73 0.94 4.35
C CYS A 30 -8.01 1.16 3.55
N THR A 31 -7.91 1.98 2.51
CA THR A 31 -9.01 2.17 1.55
C THR A 31 -8.72 1.31 0.33
N VAL A 32 -9.73 0.55 -0.09
CA VAL A 32 -9.60 -0.31 -1.27
C VAL A 32 -10.48 0.24 -2.38
N ILE A 33 -9.88 0.42 -3.54
CA ILE A 33 -10.61 0.75 -4.77
C ILE A 33 -10.57 -0.51 -5.63
N ASN A 34 -11.74 -1.12 -5.81
CA ASN A 34 -11.86 -2.36 -6.55
C ASN A 34 -11.97 -2.12 -8.05
N HIS A 35 -11.56 -3.10 -8.84
CA HIS A 35 -11.76 -3.13 -10.29
C HIS A 35 -11.07 -1.98 -11.03
N ALA A 36 -9.87 -1.63 -10.59
CA ALA A 36 -9.07 -0.64 -11.28
C ALA A 36 -8.57 -1.23 -12.61
N ARG A 37 -8.39 -0.35 -13.59
CA ARG A 37 -7.83 -0.73 -14.89
C ARG A 37 -6.54 0.01 -15.12
N GLY A 38 -5.54 -0.72 -15.60
CA GLY A 38 -4.29 -0.13 -16.01
C GLY A 38 -4.13 -0.24 -17.52
N GLU A 39 -3.29 0.61 -18.08
CA GLU A 39 -2.98 0.59 -19.51
C GLU A 39 -1.48 0.80 -19.67
N GLY A 40 -0.82 -0.14 -20.34
CA GLY A 40 0.61 -0.07 -20.57
C GLY A 40 0.95 0.34 -22.01
N ALA A 41 2.24 0.37 -22.32
CA ALA A 41 2.72 0.75 -23.65
C ALA A 41 2.22 -0.20 -24.73
N LYS A 42 2.01 -1.46 -24.39
CA LYS A 42 1.37 -2.44 -25.26
C LYS A 42 0.02 -2.79 -24.69
N LYS A 43 -0.99 -2.63 -25.51
CA LYS A 43 -2.35 -3.02 -25.18
C LYS A 43 -2.34 -4.51 -24.79
N GLN A 44 -2.84 -4.87 -23.65
CA GLN A 44 -2.93 -6.23 -23.12
C GLN A 44 -1.67 -6.78 -22.43
N THR A 45 -0.62 -6.00 -22.23
CA THR A 45 0.57 -6.56 -21.60
C THR A 45 0.81 -6.10 -20.18
N SER A 46 0.96 -4.81 -19.93
CA SER A 46 1.31 -4.43 -18.57
C SER A 46 1.01 -2.98 -18.25
N PHE A 47 0.70 -2.77 -16.97
CA PHE A 47 0.71 -1.49 -16.31
C PHE A 47 1.68 -1.66 -15.14
N PHE A 48 2.80 -0.95 -15.15
CA PHE A 48 3.87 -1.13 -14.18
C PHE A 48 4.30 -2.61 -14.06
N GLY A 49 4.38 -3.33 -15.19
CA GLY A 49 4.75 -4.73 -15.19
C GLY A 49 3.63 -5.70 -14.83
N MET A 50 2.42 -5.21 -14.60
CA MET A 50 1.27 -6.04 -14.22
C MET A 50 0.43 -6.38 -15.44
N ALA A 51 -0.13 -7.59 -15.48
CA ALA A 51 -0.98 -8.02 -16.58
C ALA A 51 -2.28 -7.22 -16.59
N LEU A 52 -2.59 -6.57 -17.72
CA LEU A 52 -3.79 -5.75 -17.86
C LEU A 52 -5.09 -6.55 -17.85
N ALA A 53 -5.02 -7.84 -18.19
CA ALA A 53 -6.19 -8.70 -18.22
C ALA A 53 -6.65 -9.12 -16.81
N ALA A 54 -5.80 -8.99 -15.80
CA ALA A 54 -6.13 -9.34 -14.44
C ALA A 54 -6.86 -8.17 -13.76
N PRO A 55 -7.92 -8.43 -12.98
CA PRO A 55 -8.52 -7.38 -12.18
C PRO A 55 -7.53 -6.85 -11.15
N LEU A 56 -7.45 -5.55 -11.04
CA LEU A 56 -6.56 -4.88 -10.11
C LEU A 56 -7.36 -4.19 -9.02
N ASP A 57 -6.82 -4.23 -7.81
CA ASP A 57 -7.28 -3.38 -6.72
C ASP A 57 -6.21 -2.34 -6.43
N VAL A 58 -6.64 -1.19 -5.95
CA VAL A 58 -5.75 -0.13 -5.48
C VAL A 58 -5.96 0.00 -3.98
N LEU A 59 -4.88 -0.09 -3.23
CA LEU A 59 -4.91 0.12 -1.79
C LEU A 59 -4.28 1.47 -1.49
N LEU A 60 -4.97 2.25 -0.67
CA LEU A 60 -4.49 3.55 -0.21
C LEU A 60 -4.46 3.54 1.29
N MET A 61 -3.35 3.92 1.88
CA MET A 61 -3.24 4.02 3.33
C MET A 61 -2.34 5.16 3.73
N ILE A 62 -2.76 5.90 4.77
CA ILE A 62 -1.95 6.94 5.35
C ILE A 62 -1.28 6.35 6.57
N VAL A 63 0.05 6.39 6.58
CA VAL A 63 0.84 5.77 7.63
C VAL A 63 1.81 6.80 8.21
N GLU A 64 2.27 6.56 9.44
CA GLU A 64 3.26 7.40 10.05
C GLU A 64 4.64 7.15 9.40
N GLN A 65 5.43 8.20 9.20
CA GLN A 65 6.67 8.11 8.43
C GLN A 65 7.68 7.09 8.96
N HIS A 66 7.75 6.89 10.27
CA HIS A 66 8.70 5.94 10.84
C HIS A 66 8.32 4.48 10.57
N LEU A 67 7.05 4.22 10.29
CA LEU A 67 6.54 2.89 9.98
C LEU A 67 6.43 2.63 8.48
N SER A 68 6.48 3.69 7.67
CA SER A 68 6.17 3.58 6.24
C SER A 68 7.07 2.61 5.48
N ARG A 69 8.38 2.70 5.69
CA ARG A 69 9.32 1.83 4.98
C ARG A 69 9.14 0.36 5.38
N ARG A 70 8.94 0.10 6.65
CA ARG A 70 8.68 -1.24 7.17
C ARG A 70 7.41 -1.84 6.56
N ILE A 71 6.33 -1.05 6.52
CA ILE A 71 5.09 -1.50 5.92
C ILE A 71 5.29 -1.79 4.43
N LEU A 72 5.95 -0.87 3.73
CA LEU A 72 6.21 -1.02 2.30
C LEU A 72 6.98 -2.29 1.99
N GLU A 73 8.05 -2.56 2.74
CA GLU A 73 8.86 -3.77 2.57
C GLU A 73 8.07 -5.04 2.87
N HIS A 74 7.22 -5.00 3.90
CA HIS A 74 6.39 -6.15 4.24
C HIS A 74 5.36 -6.45 3.16
N LEU A 75 4.77 -5.40 2.58
CA LEU A 75 3.86 -5.58 1.44
C LEU A 75 4.58 -6.17 0.23
N ARG A 76 5.81 -5.71 -0.04
CA ARG A 76 6.63 -6.28 -1.10
C ARG A 76 6.83 -7.77 -0.90
N ASP A 77 7.17 -8.17 0.32
CA ASP A 77 7.48 -9.57 0.62
C ASP A 77 6.23 -10.46 0.56
N VAL A 78 5.14 -10.03 1.19
CA VAL A 78 3.88 -10.80 1.18
C VAL A 78 3.29 -10.86 -0.23
N GLY A 79 3.35 -9.76 -0.97
CA GLY A 79 2.83 -9.69 -2.33
C GLY A 79 3.76 -10.31 -3.36
N GLU A 80 5.00 -10.61 -2.99
CA GLU A 80 6.02 -11.15 -3.89
C GLU A 80 6.31 -10.23 -5.09
N PHE A 81 6.27 -8.92 -4.85
CA PHE A 81 6.35 -7.93 -5.92
C PHE A 81 7.66 -7.97 -6.69
N ASP A 82 8.77 -8.19 -6.00
CA ASP A 82 10.10 -8.21 -6.64
C ASP A 82 10.52 -9.60 -7.11
N THR A 83 9.87 -10.65 -6.62
CA THR A 83 10.23 -12.03 -6.95
C THR A 83 9.35 -12.65 -8.02
N LYS A 84 8.11 -12.19 -8.14
CA LYS A 84 7.18 -12.65 -9.17
C LYS A 84 6.69 -11.47 -9.99
N PRO A 85 7.17 -11.31 -11.23
CA PRO A 85 6.75 -10.19 -12.10
C PRO A 85 5.24 -10.15 -12.27
N GLY A 86 4.70 -8.93 -12.28
CA GLY A 86 3.28 -8.73 -12.55
C GLY A 86 2.35 -8.95 -11.38
N THR A 87 2.88 -9.15 -10.17
CA THR A 87 2.03 -9.37 -9.00
C THR A 87 1.56 -8.07 -8.33
N GLY A 88 2.33 -7.02 -8.45
CA GLY A 88 1.93 -5.74 -7.89
C GLY A 88 3.08 -4.74 -7.86
N VAL A 89 2.73 -3.51 -7.51
CA VAL A 89 3.68 -2.44 -7.29
C VAL A 89 3.20 -1.60 -6.11
N ALA A 90 4.12 -1.16 -5.29
CA ALA A 90 3.81 -0.32 -4.14
C ALA A 90 4.85 0.79 -4.04
N PHE A 91 4.40 1.97 -3.68
CA PHE A 91 5.28 3.11 -3.48
C PHE A 91 4.70 4.04 -2.43
N GLN A 92 5.53 4.96 -1.96
CA GLN A 92 5.10 5.93 -0.96
C GLN A 92 5.28 7.35 -1.48
N LEU A 93 4.36 8.21 -1.06
CA LEU A 93 4.38 9.63 -1.34
C LEU A 93 4.37 10.39 -0.04
N ASP A 94 5.03 11.53 -0.03
CA ASP A 94 5.01 12.41 1.13
C ASP A 94 3.66 13.10 1.22
N VAL A 95 3.12 13.18 2.43
CA VAL A 95 1.90 13.95 2.69
C VAL A 95 2.32 15.27 3.31
N GLU A 96 2.20 16.34 2.55
CA GLU A 96 2.64 17.65 3.00
C GLU A 96 1.78 18.17 4.15
N ASP A 97 0.46 18.11 3.99
CA ASP A 97 -0.49 18.54 5.02
C ASP A 97 -1.66 17.56 5.09
N ALA A 98 -2.21 17.39 6.28
CA ALA A 98 -3.38 16.54 6.49
C ALA A 98 -4.26 17.15 7.58
N VAL A 99 -5.57 17.08 7.36
CA VAL A 99 -6.56 17.47 8.36
C VAL A 99 -7.54 16.31 8.56
N GLY A 100 -8.16 16.25 9.73
CA GLY A 100 -9.13 15.18 9.99
C GLY A 100 -8.50 13.87 10.46
N VAL A 101 -7.23 13.90 10.87
CA VAL A 101 -6.50 12.69 11.27
C VAL A 101 -6.12 12.66 12.76
N VAL A 102 -6.83 13.43 13.59
CA VAL A 102 -6.45 13.57 15.01
C VAL A 102 -6.44 12.23 15.74
N ARG A 103 -7.47 11.44 15.60
CA ARG A 103 -7.56 10.12 16.25
C ARG A 103 -6.53 9.14 15.73
N GLN A 104 -6.29 9.19 14.43
CA GLN A 104 -5.29 8.34 13.79
C GLN A 104 -3.89 8.72 14.26
N ALA A 105 -3.61 10.01 14.40
CA ALA A 105 -2.34 10.48 14.91
C ALA A 105 -2.09 9.98 16.34
N GLU A 106 -3.11 9.98 17.19
CA GLU A 106 -2.99 9.46 18.57
C GLU A 106 -2.64 7.97 18.57
N LYS A 107 -3.32 7.16 17.77
CA LYS A 107 -3.03 5.73 17.64
C LYS A 107 -1.63 5.49 17.11
N LEU A 108 -1.22 6.26 16.13
CA LEU A 108 0.10 6.12 15.52
C LEU A 108 1.22 6.55 16.45
N ALA A 109 0.98 7.57 17.28
CA ALA A 109 1.95 7.99 18.28
C ALA A 109 2.27 6.85 19.25
N VAL A 110 1.24 6.13 19.71
CA VAL A 110 1.43 4.96 20.58
C VAL A 110 2.20 3.86 19.84
N ALA A 111 1.86 3.58 18.59
CA ALA A 111 2.53 2.55 17.81
C ALA A 111 4.00 2.89 17.58
N VAL A 112 4.31 4.15 17.28
CA VAL A 112 5.70 4.61 17.08
C VAL A 112 6.50 4.49 18.36
N GLU A 113 5.94 4.86 19.51
CA GLU A 113 6.61 4.73 20.81
C GLU A 113 6.98 3.29 21.11
N LYS A 114 6.15 2.33 20.72
CA LYS A 114 6.44 0.90 20.92
C LYS A 114 7.54 0.39 20.01
N GLU A 115 7.71 0.98 18.83
CA GLU A 115 8.68 0.52 17.84
C GLU A 115 10.07 1.15 18.05
N ILE A 116 10.13 2.32 18.65
CA ILE A 116 11.39 3.00 18.94
C ILE A 116 11.70 3.00 20.42
#